data_27a4638667dfe84063587b1812f32252
#
_entry.id   27a4638667dfe84063587b1812f32252
#
_cell.length_a   1.000
_cell.length_b   1.000
_cell.length_c   1.000
_cell.angle_alpha   90.00
_cell.angle_beta   90.00
_cell.angle_gamma   90.00
#
_symmetry.space_group_name_H-M   'P 1'
#
loop_
_entity.id
_entity.type
_entity.pdbx_description
1 polymer ?
#
loop_
_entity_poly.entity_id
_entity_poly.type
_entity_poly.pdbx_seq_one_letter_code
_entity_poly.pdbx_strand_id
1 'polypeptide(L)' 'MRDYVAAGLDEVLTTSELAEYLGVKPQVIYDLRRTGEGPRGFHVGKELRYCVPEIRAWLESRADPSRGSAARAG' A
#
# COMPACT_ATOMS: atom_id res chain seq x y z
N MET A 1 -13.35 9.71 12.12
CA MET A 1 -13.82 9.15 10.88
C MET A 1 -13.86 10.21 9.80
N ARG A 2 -13.41 9.89 8.62
CA ARG A 2 -13.39 10.86 7.55
C ARG A 2 -14.66 10.80 6.73
N ASP A 3 -15.18 11.98 6.39
CA ASP A 3 -16.46 12.06 5.70
C ASP A 3 -16.44 11.42 4.33
N TYR A 4 -15.33 11.49 3.63
CA TYR A 4 -15.30 10.91 2.29
C TYR A 4 -15.40 9.38 2.34
N VAL A 5 -14.98 8.77 3.42
CA VAL A 5 -15.14 7.32 3.57
C VAL A 5 -16.62 7.01 3.74
N ALA A 6 -17.31 7.81 4.55
CA ALA A 6 -18.74 7.63 4.73
C ALA A 6 -19.50 7.87 3.45
N ALA A 7 -18.96 8.70 2.56
CA ALA A 7 -19.61 8.97 1.29
C ALA A 7 -19.29 7.92 0.23
N GLY A 8 -18.58 6.89 0.59
CA GLY A 8 -18.30 5.83 -0.36
C GLY A 8 -16.97 5.96 -1.08
N LEU A 9 -16.16 6.93 -0.70
CA LEU A 9 -14.85 7.11 -1.31
C LEU A 9 -13.83 6.38 -0.46
N ASP A 10 -12.87 5.76 -1.11
CA ASP A 10 -11.82 5.04 -0.39
C ASP A 10 -10.82 6.00 0.21
N GLU A 11 -10.21 5.58 1.29
CA GLU A 11 -9.17 6.37 1.92
C GLU A 11 -7.91 6.30 1.08
N VAL A 12 -7.13 7.36 1.11
CA VAL A 12 -5.84 7.41 0.43
C VAL A 12 -4.76 7.67 1.46
N LEU A 13 -3.59 7.14 1.20
CA LEU A 13 -2.45 7.28 2.10
C LEU A 13 -1.31 7.99 1.40
N THR A 14 -0.51 8.70 2.18
CA THR A 14 0.76 9.22 1.68
C THR A 14 1.77 8.09 1.70
N THR A 15 2.92 8.30 1.05
CA THR A 15 3.99 7.33 1.12
C THR A 15 4.44 7.09 2.56
N SER A 16 4.52 8.14 3.35
CA SER A 16 4.92 8.00 4.75
C SER A 16 3.92 7.19 5.55
N GLU A 17 2.64 7.43 5.31
CA GLU A 17 1.61 6.68 6.01
C GLU A 17 1.63 5.22 5.62
N LEU A 18 1.84 4.94 4.34
CA LEU A 18 1.93 3.57 3.89
C LEU A 18 3.13 2.88 4.50
N ALA A 19 4.27 3.55 4.51
CA ALA A 19 5.48 2.99 5.08
C ALA A 19 5.29 2.69 6.57
N GLU A 20 4.65 3.59 7.27
CA GLU A 20 4.40 3.40 8.68
C GLU A 20 3.48 2.19 8.91
N TYR A 21 2.45 2.06 8.09
CA TYR A 21 1.55 0.93 8.18
C TYR A 21 2.30 -0.38 7.98
N LEU A 22 3.23 -0.40 7.05
CA LEU A 22 3.98 -1.61 6.73
C LEU A 22 5.18 -1.83 7.65
N GLY A 23 5.52 -0.83 8.46
CA GLY A 23 6.66 -0.97 9.37
C GLY A 23 7.99 -0.85 8.66
N VAL A 24 8.06 -0.12 7.57
CA VAL A 24 9.31 0.08 6.83
C VAL A 24 9.55 1.56 6.67
N LYS A 25 10.75 1.91 6.21
CA LYS A 25 11.06 3.31 5.93
C LYS A 25 10.47 3.72 4.60
N PRO A 26 10.09 4.99 4.44
CA PRO A 26 9.53 5.44 3.17
C PRO A 26 10.42 5.16 1.97
N GLN A 27 11.74 5.16 2.16
CA GLN A 27 12.66 4.90 1.07
C GLN A 27 12.43 3.51 0.47
N VAL A 28 12.01 2.55 1.29
CA VAL A 28 11.72 1.21 0.79
C VAL A 28 10.60 1.27 -0.25
N ILE A 29 9.58 2.08 0.02
CA ILE A 29 8.48 2.22 -0.93
C ILE A 29 8.95 2.86 -2.23
N TYR A 30 9.76 3.91 -2.12
CA TYR A 30 10.26 4.58 -3.31
C TYR A 30 11.15 3.64 -4.14
N ASP A 31 11.97 2.84 -3.46
CA ASP A 31 12.83 1.91 -4.16
C ASP A 31 12.03 0.85 -4.90
N LEU A 32 10.99 0.33 -4.28
CA LEU A 32 10.13 -0.64 -4.92
C LEU A 32 9.43 -0.04 -6.13
N ARG A 33 8.97 1.20 -6.01
CA ARG A 33 8.31 1.85 -7.13
C ARG A 33 9.28 2.07 -8.28
N ARG A 34 10.54 2.37 -7.98
CA ARG A 34 11.52 2.62 -9.00
C ARG A 34 11.78 1.36 -9.83
N THR A 35 11.69 0.19 -9.22
CA THR A 35 11.93 -1.05 -9.93
C THR A 35 10.65 -1.66 -10.48
N GLY A 36 9.52 -0.98 -10.33
CA GLY A 36 8.26 -1.48 -10.85
C GLY A 36 7.58 -2.51 -9.95
N GLU A 37 8.09 -2.70 -8.75
CA GLU A 37 7.53 -3.69 -7.84
C GLU A 37 6.72 -3.09 -6.70
N GLY A 38 6.53 -1.80 -6.71
CA GLY A 38 5.79 -1.14 -5.65
C GLY A 38 4.31 -1.06 -5.93
N PRO A 39 3.58 -0.52 -4.99
CA PRO A 39 2.14 -0.37 -5.17
C PRO A 39 1.82 0.70 -6.19
N ARG A 40 0.66 0.57 -6.79
CA ARG A 40 0.19 1.56 -7.71
C ARG A 40 -0.17 2.82 -6.94
N GLY A 41 0.26 3.94 -7.45
CA GLY A 41 -0.05 5.22 -6.85
C GLY A 41 -0.54 6.18 -7.90
N PHE A 42 -0.96 7.36 -7.47
CA PHE A 42 -1.37 8.40 -8.39
C PHE A 42 -0.89 9.74 -7.85
N HIS A 43 -0.81 10.71 -8.74
CA HIS A 43 -0.35 12.03 -8.35
C HIS A 43 -1.52 13.00 -8.26
N VAL A 44 -1.49 13.82 -7.20
CA VAL A 44 -2.39 14.95 -7.11
C VAL A 44 -1.45 16.16 -7.12
N GLY A 45 -1.30 16.77 -8.28
CA GLY A 45 -0.26 17.76 -8.45
C GLY A 45 1.09 17.07 -8.34
N LYS A 46 1.90 17.50 -7.40
CA LYS A 46 3.21 16.88 -7.17
C LYS A 46 3.17 15.83 -6.08
N GLU A 47 2.04 15.68 -5.41
CA GLU A 47 1.95 14.77 -4.29
C GLU A 47 1.58 13.38 -4.74
N LEU A 48 2.22 12.39 -4.19
CA LEU A 48 1.95 10.99 -4.52
C LEU A 48 1.05 10.40 -3.45
N ARG A 49 0.03 9.70 -3.88
CA ARG A 49 -0.95 9.11 -2.97
C ARG A 49 -1.29 7.69 -3.40
N TYR A 50 -1.77 6.90 -2.46
CA TYR A 50 -2.11 5.49 -2.71
C TYR A 50 -3.51 5.22 -2.19
N CYS A 51 -4.34 4.57 -2.99
CA CYS A 51 -5.67 4.17 -2.54
C CYS A 51 -5.58 2.86 -1.77
N VAL A 52 -6.33 2.75 -0.70
CA VAL A 52 -6.28 1.56 0.14
C VAL A 52 -6.60 0.28 -0.64
N PRO A 53 -7.61 0.23 -1.51
CA PRO A 53 -7.85 -1.00 -2.26
C PRO A 53 -6.67 -1.42 -3.13
N GLU A 54 -5.96 -0.45 -3.72
CA GLU A 54 -4.79 -0.77 -4.53
C GLU A 54 -3.67 -1.32 -3.67
N ILE A 55 -3.51 -0.75 -2.47
CA ILE A 55 -2.51 -1.25 -1.55
C ILE A 55 -2.83 -2.69 -1.17
N ARG A 56 -4.09 -2.96 -0.90
CA ARG A 56 -4.51 -4.30 -0.49
C ARG A 56 -4.22 -5.31 -1.60
N ALA A 57 -4.56 -4.96 -2.83
CA ALA A 57 -4.29 -5.84 -3.95
C ALA A 57 -2.79 -6.09 -4.13
N TRP A 58 -2.00 -5.03 -3.96
CA TRP A 58 -0.56 -5.16 -4.09
C TRP A 58 0.01 -6.08 -3.01
N LEU A 59 -0.48 -5.94 -1.78
CA LEU A 59 0.00 -6.80 -0.71
C LEU A 59 -0.34 -8.26 -0.98
N GLU A 60 -1.53 -8.50 -1.52
CA GLU A 60 -1.91 -9.87 -1.84
C GLU A 60 -1.01 -10.44 -2.92
N SER A 61 -0.62 -9.63 -3.88
CA SER A 61 0.24 -10.10 -4.95
C SER A 61 1.64 -10.40 -4.46
N ARG A 62 2.00 -9.88 -3.30
CA ARG A 62 3.33 -10.10 -2.75
C ARG A 62 3.34 -11.11 -1.63
N ALA A 63 2.24 -11.76 -1.38
CA ALA A 63 2.19 -12.76 -0.34
C ALA A 63 3.16 -13.89 -0.66
N ASP A 64 3.87 -14.35 0.35
CA ASP A 64 4.80 -15.44 0.21
C ASP A 64 4.00 -16.75 0.15
N PRO A 65 3.97 -17.44 -0.96
CA PRO A 65 3.14 -18.64 -1.07
C PRO A 65 3.54 -19.74 -0.09
N SER A 66 4.81 -19.90 0.15
CA SER A 66 5.21 -20.96 1.05
C SER A 66 4.82 -20.59 2.48
N ARG A 67 4.98 -19.30 2.81
CA ARG A 67 4.61 -18.86 4.07
C ARG A 67 3.11 -18.89 4.23
N GLY A 68 2.44 -18.60 3.15
CA GLY A 68 1.02 -18.61 3.14
C GLY A 68 0.44 -19.88 3.58
N SER A 69 0.93 -20.95 3.09
CA SER A 69 0.38 -22.20 3.49
C SER A 69 0.78 -22.51 4.90
N ALA A 70 1.99 -22.17 5.25
CA ALA A 70 2.41 -22.44 6.59
C ALA A 70 1.76 -21.49 7.55
N ALA A 71 1.57 -20.33 7.10
CA ALA A 71 1.07 -19.33 7.96
C ALA A 71 -0.30 -19.59 8.38
N ARG A 72 -0.91 -20.31 7.64
CA ARG A 72 -2.13 -20.57 8.01
C ARG A 72 -1.93 -21.30 9.18
N ALA A 73 -1.04 -22.04 9.13
CA ALA A 73 -0.75 -22.82 10.23
C ALA A 73 -0.08 -22.01 11.26
N GLY A 74 0.48 -20.98 10.88
CA GLY A 74 1.17 -20.29 11.91
C GLY A 74 0.78 -19.01 12.06
#